data_89d7375966eee7a10bf037b110bace98
#
_entry.id   89d7375966eee7a10bf037b110bace98
#
_cell.length_a   1.000
_cell.length_b   1.000
_cell.length_c   1.000
_cell.angle_alpha   90.00
_cell.angle_beta   90.00
_cell.angle_gamma   90.00
#
_symmetry.space_group_name_H-M   'P 1'
#
loop_
_entity.id
_entity.type
_entity.pdbx_description
1 polymer ?
#
loop_
_entity_poly.entity_id
_entity_poly.type
_entity_poly.pdbx_seq_one_letter_code
_entity_poly.pdbx_strand_id
1 'polypeptide(L)'
;MEKVEMKTELGKILNRIGALKFGSFKLTSGEMSPYYLDLRIVPSFPDAFRRIIDLYIELIRNDIGVDCFDRIAGIPTAGISIASIVAYLLKKPFVYVRTAERQHGRGRRVEGILLPGNRVLLIDDLITKGGSILKSAEAVRTEGGVVTDAVVLMDREENGKQNLAKDGINLHYLLTTTELARKLHNMVAITDQQLETIMKRAKKEMT
;
A
#
# COMPACT_ATOMS: atom_id res chain seq x y z
N MET A 1 -8.03 -18.15 0.94
CA MET A 1 -6.76 -18.48 1.64
C MET A 1 -6.77 -17.82 3.01
N GLU A 2 -6.27 -18.50 4.04
CA GLU A 2 -6.20 -17.89 5.38
C GLU A 2 -5.17 -16.73 5.42
N LYS A 3 -5.43 -15.72 6.24
CA LYS A 3 -4.55 -14.52 6.34
C LYS A 3 -3.10 -14.86 6.72
N VAL A 4 -2.90 -15.93 7.48
CA VAL A 4 -1.57 -16.44 7.88
C VAL A 4 -0.79 -16.97 6.67
N GLU A 5 -1.48 -17.70 5.79
CA GLU A 5 -0.91 -18.21 4.53
C GLU A 5 -0.55 -17.08 3.58
N MET A 6 -1.46 -16.12 3.40
CA MET A 6 -1.23 -14.92 2.59
C MET A 6 0.02 -14.16 3.04
N LYS A 7 0.16 -13.95 4.35
CA LYS A 7 1.34 -13.30 4.95
C LYS A 7 2.64 -14.06 4.67
N THR A 8 2.59 -15.39 4.76
CA THR A 8 3.76 -16.24 4.52
C THR A 8 4.16 -16.22 3.06
N GLU A 9 3.19 -16.27 2.18
CA GLU A 9 3.40 -16.20 0.74
C GLU A 9 3.97 -14.86 0.31
N LEU A 10 3.42 -13.75 0.80
CA LEU A 10 3.97 -12.41 0.53
C LEU A 10 5.43 -12.32 0.95
N GLY A 11 5.78 -12.82 2.15
CA GLY A 11 7.17 -12.85 2.61
C GLY A 11 8.10 -13.62 1.67
N LYS A 12 7.68 -14.79 1.17
CA LYS A 12 8.44 -15.58 0.19
C LYS A 12 8.61 -14.85 -1.14
N ILE A 13 7.57 -14.20 -1.64
CA ILE A 13 7.62 -13.42 -2.88
C ILE A 13 8.62 -12.27 -2.73
N LEU A 14 8.49 -11.46 -1.69
CA LEU A 14 9.33 -10.28 -1.46
C LEU A 14 10.81 -10.66 -1.29
N ASN A 15 11.08 -11.78 -0.62
CA ASN A 15 12.44 -12.33 -0.50
C ASN A 15 13.00 -12.72 -1.87
N ARG A 16 12.24 -13.51 -2.65
CA ARG A 16 12.67 -14.03 -3.96
C ARG A 16 13.01 -12.91 -4.95
N ILE A 17 12.27 -11.80 -4.96
CA ILE A 17 12.51 -10.67 -5.87
C ILE A 17 13.50 -9.66 -5.31
N GLY A 18 14.02 -9.85 -4.09
CA GLY A 18 14.97 -8.94 -3.46
C GLY A 18 14.37 -7.57 -3.11
N ALA A 19 13.09 -7.53 -2.72
CA ALA A 19 12.39 -6.30 -2.38
C ALA A 19 12.94 -5.62 -1.11
N LEU A 20 13.48 -6.40 -0.16
CA LEU A 20 14.14 -5.90 1.04
C LEU A 20 15.65 -5.87 0.82
N LYS A 21 16.24 -4.69 0.94
CA LYS A 21 17.69 -4.46 0.79
C LYS A 21 18.27 -3.91 2.08
N PHE A 22 19.46 -4.37 2.45
CA PHE A 22 20.23 -3.84 3.58
C PHE A 22 21.36 -2.96 3.06
N GLY A 23 21.64 -1.85 3.77
CA GLY A 23 22.64 -0.85 3.38
C GLY A 23 22.31 0.50 3.98
N SER A 24 22.97 1.55 3.54
CA SER A 24 22.72 2.91 3.99
C SER A 24 21.87 3.64 2.95
N PHE A 25 20.58 3.88 3.26
CA PHE A 25 19.61 4.50 2.36
C PHE A 25 19.11 5.82 2.93
N LYS A 26 19.13 6.88 2.12
CA LYS A 26 18.48 8.15 2.45
C LYS A 26 16.99 8.08 2.09
N LEU A 27 16.12 8.22 3.08
CA LEU A 27 14.67 8.25 2.88
C LEU A 27 14.21 9.62 2.37
N THR A 28 12.96 9.68 1.89
CA THR A 28 12.32 10.95 1.47
C THR A 28 12.18 11.96 2.60
N SER A 29 12.16 11.50 3.86
CA SER A 29 12.21 12.34 5.06
C SER A 29 13.58 12.99 5.29
N GLY A 30 14.62 12.58 4.55
CA GLY A 30 16.01 12.98 4.76
C GLY A 30 16.78 12.11 5.77
N GLU A 31 16.11 11.24 6.51
CA GLU A 31 16.72 10.32 7.47
C GLU A 31 17.46 9.17 6.78
N MET A 32 18.52 8.68 7.45
CA MET A 32 19.24 7.49 7.01
C MET A 32 18.55 6.22 7.53
N SER A 33 18.35 5.24 6.65
CA SER A 33 17.79 3.94 6.98
C SER A 33 18.79 2.82 6.70
N PRO A 34 18.95 1.86 7.61
CA PRO A 34 19.84 0.72 7.41
C PRO A 34 19.24 -0.37 6.51
N TYR A 35 18.01 -0.19 6.09
CA TYR A 35 17.34 -1.05 5.12
C TYR A 35 16.37 -0.26 4.25
N TYR A 36 16.01 -0.81 3.10
CA TYR A 36 15.06 -0.25 2.17
C TYR A 36 14.14 -1.33 1.62
N LEU A 37 12.82 -1.09 1.72
CA LEU A 37 11.79 -1.95 1.13
C LEU A 37 11.27 -1.28 -0.15
N ASP A 38 11.53 -1.91 -1.31
CA ASP A 38 11.12 -1.40 -2.61
C ASP A 38 10.09 -2.31 -3.27
N LEU A 39 8.82 -1.96 -3.15
CA LEU A 39 7.72 -2.67 -3.78
C LEU A 39 7.48 -2.23 -5.24
N ARG A 40 8.09 -1.12 -5.67
CA ARG A 40 7.97 -0.61 -7.05
C ARG A 40 8.64 -1.50 -8.08
N ILE A 41 9.52 -2.41 -7.64
CA ILE A 41 10.14 -3.40 -8.53
C ILE A 41 9.20 -4.56 -8.88
N VAL A 42 8.13 -4.75 -8.10
CA VAL A 42 7.20 -5.89 -8.24
C VAL A 42 6.68 -6.07 -9.67
N PRO A 43 6.23 -5.01 -10.39
CA PRO A 43 5.75 -5.16 -11.78
C PRO A 43 6.80 -5.66 -12.78
N SER A 44 8.09 -5.60 -12.43
CA SER A 44 9.18 -6.16 -13.26
C SER A 44 9.29 -7.69 -13.16
N PHE A 45 8.52 -8.32 -12.27
CA PHE A 45 8.46 -9.77 -12.07
C PHE A 45 7.02 -10.27 -12.29
N PRO A 46 6.60 -10.62 -13.52
CA PRO A 46 5.21 -10.89 -13.87
C PRO A 46 4.51 -11.91 -12.97
N ASP A 47 5.16 -13.03 -12.64
CA ASP A 47 4.58 -14.05 -11.76
C ASP A 47 4.37 -13.56 -10.32
N ALA A 48 5.36 -12.83 -9.79
CA ALA A 48 5.27 -12.20 -8.47
C ALA A 48 4.16 -11.13 -8.46
N PHE A 49 4.10 -10.32 -9.51
CA PHE A 49 3.09 -9.27 -9.64
C PHE A 49 1.69 -9.86 -9.70
N ARG A 50 1.47 -10.87 -10.56
CA ARG A 50 0.18 -11.59 -10.63
C ARG A 50 -0.24 -12.08 -9.25
N ARG A 51 0.67 -12.75 -8.53
CA ARG A 51 0.36 -13.31 -7.23
C ARG A 51 0.09 -12.24 -6.16
N ILE A 52 0.80 -11.12 -6.21
CA ILE A 52 0.53 -9.97 -5.35
C ILE A 52 -0.85 -9.36 -5.64
N ILE A 53 -1.27 -9.27 -6.90
CA ILE A 53 -2.63 -8.86 -7.26
C ILE A 53 -3.68 -9.79 -6.67
N ASP A 54 -3.46 -11.12 -6.73
CA ASP A 54 -4.36 -12.10 -6.11
C ASP A 54 -4.47 -11.85 -4.59
N LEU A 55 -3.35 -11.55 -3.91
CA LEU A 55 -3.35 -11.21 -2.47
C LEU A 55 -4.15 -9.94 -2.16
N TYR A 56 -4.09 -8.90 -3.00
CA TYR A 56 -4.96 -7.72 -2.85
C TYR A 56 -6.42 -8.08 -2.96
N ILE A 57 -6.79 -8.89 -3.97
CA ILE A 57 -8.17 -9.29 -4.20
C ILE A 57 -8.70 -10.11 -3.01
N GLU A 58 -7.90 -11.04 -2.49
CA GLU A 58 -8.28 -11.82 -1.31
C GLU A 58 -8.42 -10.94 -0.06
N LEU A 59 -7.49 -10.00 0.16
CA LEU A 59 -7.56 -9.05 1.28
C LEU A 59 -8.82 -8.18 1.19
N ILE A 60 -9.13 -7.65 0.01
CA ILE A 60 -10.33 -6.83 -0.22
C ILE A 60 -11.60 -7.65 0.04
N ARG A 61 -11.67 -8.89 -0.45
CA ARG A 61 -12.85 -9.76 -0.25
C ARG A 61 -13.06 -10.12 1.21
N ASN A 62 -11.98 -10.39 1.95
CA ASN A 62 -12.06 -10.86 3.32
C ASN A 62 -12.30 -9.72 4.32
N ASP A 63 -11.63 -8.58 4.14
CA ASP A 63 -11.61 -7.51 5.15
C ASP A 63 -12.63 -6.38 4.85
N ILE A 64 -13.09 -6.22 3.58
CA ILE A 64 -13.95 -5.11 3.17
C ILE A 64 -15.25 -5.61 2.53
N GLY A 65 -15.13 -6.49 1.53
CA GLY A 65 -16.24 -6.88 0.66
C GLY A 65 -16.31 -6.03 -0.62
N VAL A 66 -16.50 -6.70 -1.77
CA VAL A 66 -16.47 -6.04 -3.09
C VAL A 66 -17.66 -5.07 -3.30
N ASP A 67 -18.75 -5.28 -2.58
CA ASP A 67 -19.96 -4.44 -2.68
C ASP A 67 -19.93 -3.20 -1.79
N CYS A 68 -18.89 -3.05 -0.96
CA CYS A 68 -18.72 -1.91 -0.07
C CYS A 68 -18.18 -0.66 -0.77
N PHE A 69 -17.71 -0.76 -2.02
CA PHE A 69 -17.21 0.36 -2.80
C PHE A 69 -17.67 0.30 -4.26
N ASP A 70 -17.73 1.45 -4.89
CA ASP A 70 -18.21 1.62 -6.27
C ASP A 70 -17.05 1.78 -7.25
N ARG A 71 -15.90 2.27 -6.79
CA ARG A 71 -14.71 2.56 -7.60
C ARG A 71 -13.44 2.21 -6.86
N ILE A 72 -12.37 1.98 -7.61
CA ILE A 72 -11.01 1.82 -7.08
C ILE A 72 -10.15 2.97 -7.57
N ALA A 73 -9.41 3.59 -6.66
CA ALA A 73 -8.47 4.65 -6.98
C ALA A 73 -7.03 4.25 -6.70
N GLY A 74 -6.15 4.39 -7.70
CA GLY A 74 -4.72 4.18 -7.55
C GLY A 74 -4.01 5.44 -7.04
N ILE A 75 -3.16 5.27 -6.03
CA ILE A 75 -2.33 6.33 -5.48
C ILE A 75 -1.00 6.38 -6.25
N PRO A 76 -0.54 7.57 -6.71
CA PRO A 76 0.73 7.71 -7.38
C PRO A 76 1.92 7.38 -6.44
N THR A 77 2.91 6.64 -6.93
CA THR A 77 3.08 6.15 -8.29
C THR A 77 2.80 4.64 -8.37
N ALA A 78 3.24 3.87 -7.37
CA ALA A 78 3.18 2.41 -7.37
C ALA A 78 1.74 1.88 -7.32
N GLY A 79 0.87 2.52 -6.54
CA GLY A 79 -0.52 2.13 -6.39
C GLY A 79 -1.33 2.14 -7.70
N ILE A 80 -0.94 2.96 -8.69
CA ILE A 80 -1.66 3.05 -9.97
C ILE A 80 -1.63 1.71 -10.72
N SER A 81 -0.45 1.09 -10.86
CA SER A 81 -0.31 -0.18 -11.58
C SER A 81 -1.07 -1.32 -10.90
N ILE A 82 -1.01 -1.37 -9.59
CA ILE A 82 -1.71 -2.37 -8.76
C ILE A 82 -3.23 -2.18 -8.87
N ALA A 83 -3.69 -0.97 -8.57
CA ALA A 83 -5.11 -0.63 -8.54
C ALA A 83 -5.80 -0.85 -9.89
N SER A 84 -5.13 -0.57 -11.01
CA SER A 84 -5.70 -0.76 -12.35
C SER A 84 -6.00 -2.23 -12.63
N ILE A 85 -5.10 -3.14 -12.26
CA ILE A 85 -5.30 -4.58 -12.47
C ILE A 85 -6.32 -5.14 -11.48
N VAL A 86 -6.26 -4.73 -10.21
CA VAL A 86 -7.27 -5.12 -9.20
C VAL A 86 -8.67 -4.68 -9.63
N ALA A 87 -8.82 -3.44 -10.11
CA ALA A 87 -10.10 -2.91 -10.60
C ALA A 87 -10.61 -3.73 -11.79
N TYR A 88 -9.75 -4.02 -12.77
CA TYR A 88 -10.09 -4.84 -13.94
C TYR A 88 -10.60 -6.23 -13.53
N LEU A 89 -9.88 -6.92 -12.63
CA LEU A 89 -10.23 -8.28 -12.19
C LEU A 89 -11.50 -8.31 -11.31
N LEU A 90 -11.73 -7.28 -10.50
CA LEU A 90 -12.95 -7.13 -9.70
C LEU A 90 -14.11 -6.53 -10.48
N LYS A 91 -13.91 -6.18 -11.77
CA LYS A 91 -14.91 -5.52 -12.64
C LYS A 91 -15.45 -4.22 -12.03
N LYS A 92 -14.57 -3.46 -11.35
CA LYS A 92 -14.89 -2.16 -10.78
C LYS A 92 -14.30 -1.03 -11.65
N PRO A 93 -15.00 0.10 -11.81
CA PRO A 93 -14.43 1.27 -12.49
C PRO A 93 -13.15 1.75 -11.78
N PHE A 94 -12.14 2.10 -12.58
CA PHE A 94 -10.86 2.59 -12.12
C PHE A 94 -10.74 4.10 -12.29
N VAL A 95 -10.16 4.76 -11.29
CA VAL A 95 -9.70 6.15 -11.34
C VAL A 95 -8.30 6.23 -10.74
N TYR A 96 -7.57 7.31 -10.94
CA TYR A 96 -6.32 7.55 -10.21
C TYR A 96 -6.17 9.01 -9.83
N VAL A 97 -5.45 9.26 -8.75
CA VAL A 97 -5.18 10.62 -8.26
C VAL A 97 -3.86 11.11 -8.84
N ARG A 98 -3.77 12.37 -9.22
CA ARG A 98 -2.53 13.01 -9.66
C ARG A 98 -1.79 13.61 -8.49
N THR A 99 -0.46 13.63 -8.57
CA THR A 99 0.39 14.32 -7.59
C THR A 99 0.22 15.85 -7.61
N ALA A 100 -0.08 16.41 -8.78
CA ALA A 100 -0.31 17.84 -8.98
C ALA A 100 -1.60 18.09 -9.75
N GLU A 101 -2.19 19.27 -9.56
CA GLU A 101 -3.34 19.73 -10.34
C GLU A 101 -2.96 19.92 -11.82
N ARG A 102 -3.96 19.80 -12.71
CA ARG A 102 -3.78 20.18 -14.11
C ARG A 102 -3.61 21.69 -14.20
N GLN A 103 -2.55 22.13 -14.89
CA GLN A 103 -2.36 23.56 -15.21
C GLN A 103 -3.37 24.08 -16.24
N HIS A 104 -4.05 23.18 -16.98
CA HIS A 104 -5.02 23.49 -17.99
C HIS A 104 -6.31 22.65 -17.79
N GLY A 105 -7.47 23.25 -17.99
CA GLY A 105 -8.78 22.61 -17.84
C GLY A 105 -9.42 22.89 -16.48
N ARG A 106 -10.18 21.93 -15.95
CA ARG A 106 -11.01 22.09 -14.73
C ARG A 106 -10.23 21.96 -13.40
N GLY A 107 -8.89 21.94 -13.40
CA GLY A 107 -8.08 21.81 -12.18
C GLY A 107 -8.25 20.48 -11.42
N ARG A 108 -8.86 19.45 -12.02
CA ARG A 108 -9.16 18.18 -11.36
C ARG A 108 -7.88 17.40 -11.06
N ARG A 109 -7.89 16.76 -9.89
CA ARG A 109 -6.81 15.86 -9.46
C ARG A 109 -7.16 14.38 -9.65
N VAL A 110 -8.43 14.03 -9.85
CA VAL A 110 -8.86 12.65 -10.12
C VAL A 110 -9.05 12.47 -11.62
N GLU A 111 -8.37 11.48 -12.17
CA GLU A 111 -8.50 11.07 -13.57
C GLU A 111 -9.45 9.88 -13.68
N GLY A 112 -10.29 9.90 -14.71
CA GLY A 112 -11.41 8.98 -14.91
C GLY A 112 -12.74 9.62 -14.58
N ILE A 113 -13.79 8.80 -14.44
CA ILE A 113 -15.14 9.27 -14.13
C ILE A 113 -15.41 9.00 -12.64
N LEU A 114 -15.55 10.06 -11.86
CA LEU A 114 -16.01 10.02 -10.48
C LEU A 114 -17.36 10.74 -10.39
N LEU A 115 -18.37 10.06 -9.87
CA LEU A 115 -19.69 10.63 -9.63
C LEU A 115 -19.85 11.02 -8.16
N PRO A 116 -20.57 12.10 -7.85
CA PRO A 116 -20.86 12.47 -6.46
C PRO A 116 -21.50 11.30 -5.69
N GLY A 117 -21.02 11.08 -4.47
CA GLY A 117 -21.46 9.97 -3.62
C GLY A 117 -20.81 8.62 -3.91
N ASN A 118 -19.98 8.47 -4.97
CA ASN A 118 -19.28 7.20 -5.17
C ASN A 118 -18.37 6.88 -4.00
N ARG A 119 -18.49 5.67 -3.47
CA ARG A 119 -17.58 5.10 -2.46
C ARG A 119 -16.30 4.63 -3.17
N VAL A 120 -15.15 5.16 -2.79
CA VAL A 120 -13.87 4.94 -3.45
C VAL A 120 -12.92 4.21 -2.52
N LEU A 121 -12.47 3.02 -2.93
CA LEU A 121 -11.39 2.29 -2.27
C LEU A 121 -10.03 2.79 -2.78
N LEU A 122 -9.19 3.28 -1.88
CA LEU A 122 -7.83 3.70 -2.22
C LEU A 122 -6.88 2.51 -2.17
N ILE A 123 -5.98 2.38 -3.17
CA ILE A 123 -4.94 1.34 -3.21
C ILE A 123 -3.57 1.97 -3.39
N ASP A 124 -2.63 1.57 -2.52
CA ASP A 124 -1.20 1.85 -2.64
C ASP A 124 -0.37 0.60 -2.33
N ASP A 125 0.94 0.64 -2.53
CA ASP A 125 1.85 -0.46 -2.25
C ASP A 125 2.16 -0.60 -0.75
N LEU A 126 2.49 0.48 -0.08
CA LEU A 126 2.80 0.54 1.35
C LEU A 126 2.36 1.86 1.98
N ILE A 127 2.27 1.86 3.30
CA ILE A 127 2.05 3.07 4.10
C ILE A 127 3.22 3.32 5.05
N THR A 128 3.61 4.58 5.16
CA THR A 128 4.47 5.14 6.21
C THR A 128 3.62 5.98 7.17
N LYS A 129 3.69 7.28 7.08
CA LYS A 129 2.86 8.23 7.87
C LYS A 129 1.45 8.47 7.29
N GLY A 130 1.15 7.91 6.10
CA GLY A 130 -0.16 8.02 5.46
C GLY A 130 -0.39 9.27 4.61
N GLY A 131 0.62 10.13 4.44
CA GLY A 131 0.44 11.42 3.75
C GLY A 131 -0.04 11.31 2.31
N SER A 132 0.40 10.30 1.53
CA SER A 132 -0.06 10.08 0.15
C SER A 132 -1.53 9.66 0.12
N ILE A 133 -1.94 8.77 1.02
CA ILE A 133 -3.32 8.29 1.15
C ILE A 133 -4.24 9.45 1.55
N LEU A 134 -3.87 10.23 2.57
CA LEU A 134 -4.65 11.39 3.02
C LEU A 134 -4.85 12.44 1.91
N LYS A 135 -3.78 12.80 1.19
CA LYS A 135 -3.86 13.74 0.05
C LYS A 135 -4.73 13.20 -1.09
N SER A 136 -4.72 11.88 -1.30
CA SER A 136 -5.55 11.25 -2.32
C SER A 136 -7.02 11.19 -1.90
N ALA A 137 -7.29 10.91 -0.62
CA ALA A 137 -8.63 10.96 -0.05
C ALA A 137 -9.24 12.36 -0.14
N GLU A 138 -8.46 13.38 0.21
CA GLU A 138 -8.86 14.79 0.06
C GLU A 138 -9.24 15.13 -1.39
N ALA A 139 -8.41 14.74 -2.37
CA ALA A 139 -8.69 14.98 -3.78
C ALA A 139 -10.00 14.30 -4.24
N VAL A 140 -10.21 13.04 -3.83
CA VAL A 140 -11.44 12.29 -4.13
C VAL A 140 -12.67 12.96 -3.48
N ARG A 141 -12.57 13.35 -2.21
CA ARG A 141 -13.66 14.02 -1.47
C ARG A 141 -13.99 15.39 -2.05
N THR A 142 -12.98 16.16 -2.46
CA THR A 142 -13.16 17.47 -3.13
C THR A 142 -13.95 17.34 -4.43
N GLU A 143 -13.84 16.20 -5.13
CA GLU A 143 -14.61 15.93 -6.35
C GLU A 143 -15.94 15.18 -6.09
N GLY A 144 -16.38 15.13 -4.81
CA GLY A 144 -17.67 14.59 -4.38
C GLY A 144 -17.68 13.08 -4.09
N GLY A 145 -16.55 12.40 -4.12
CA GLY A 145 -16.44 11.00 -3.71
C GLY A 145 -16.41 10.81 -2.19
N VAL A 146 -16.63 9.59 -1.75
CA VAL A 146 -16.57 9.17 -0.34
C VAL A 146 -15.41 8.19 -0.18
N VAL A 147 -14.52 8.42 0.80
CA VAL A 147 -13.40 7.53 1.12
C VAL A 147 -13.48 7.14 2.58
N THR A 148 -13.63 5.84 2.82
CA THR A 148 -13.68 5.22 4.16
C THR A 148 -12.62 4.15 4.35
N ASP A 149 -12.03 3.64 3.25
CA ASP A 149 -11.12 2.51 3.29
C ASP A 149 -9.93 2.70 2.35
N ALA A 150 -8.76 2.25 2.81
CA ALA A 150 -7.54 2.16 2.04
C ALA A 150 -6.88 0.78 2.22
N VAL A 151 -6.30 0.25 1.14
CA VAL A 151 -5.64 -1.06 1.14
C VAL A 151 -4.19 -0.90 0.68
N VAL A 152 -3.28 -1.51 1.43
CA VAL A 152 -1.86 -1.61 1.10
C VAL A 152 -1.35 -3.03 1.37
N LEU A 153 -0.22 -3.42 0.79
CA LEU A 153 0.43 -4.68 1.19
C LEU A 153 1.11 -4.57 2.55
N MET A 154 1.79 -3.43 2.77
CA MET A 154 2.70 -3.27 3.89
C MET A 154 2.37 -2.03 4.72
N ASP A 155 2.22 -2.23 6.03
CA ASP A 155 2.30 -1.15 7.01
C ASP A 155 3.73 -1.06 7.57
N ARG A 156 4.36 0.10 7.42
CA ARG A 156 5.72 0.34 7.93
C ARG A 156 5.79 0.66 9.41
N GLU A 157 4.64 0.69 10.09
CA GLU A 157 4.54 0.96 11.54
C GLU A 157 5.06 2.37 11.93
N GLU A 158 4.87 3.36 11.04
CA GLU A 158 5.26 4.76 11.20
C GLU A 158 4.04 5.67 11.51
N ASN A 159 3.10 5.19 12.33
CA ASN A 159 1.84 5.88 12.72
C ASN A 159 0.84 6.13 11.57
N GLY A 160 1.02 5.55 10.39
CA GLY A 160 0.12 5.73 9.24
C GLY A 160 -1.31 5.32 9.54
N LYS A 161 -1.51 4.15 10.16
CA LYS A 161 -2.84 3.64 10.56
C LYS A 161 -3.58 4.60 11.48
N GLN A 162 -2.89 5.14 12.49
CA GLN A 162 -3.45 6.08 13.46
C GLN A 162 -3.82 7.41 12.80
N ASN A 163 -2.98 7.89 11.87
CA ASN A 163 -3.24 9.13 11.14
C ASN A 163 -4.46 8.98 10.21
N LEU A 164 -4.60 7.86 9.51
CA LEU A 164 -5.77 7.59 8.68
C LEU A 164 -7.04 7.46 9.51
N ALA A 165 -6.98 6.80 10.67
CA ALA A 165 -8.13 6.64 11.56
C ALA A 165 -8.67 7.99 12.06
N LYS A 166 -7.80 8.98 12.31
CA LYS A 166 -8.21 10.35 12.69
C LYS A 166 -8.99 11.05 11.57
N ASP A 167 -8.76 10.67 10.31
CA ASP A 167 -9.44 11.18 9.11
C ASP A 167 -10.64 10.30 8.69
N GLY A 168 -11.01 9.31 9.52
CA GLY A 168 -12.14 8.41 9.26
C GLY A 168 -11.85 7.36 8.17
N ILE A 169 -10.58 7.02 7.93
CA ILE A 169 -10.18 6.02 6.93
C ILE A 169 -9.65 4.77 7.64
N ASN A 170 -10.27 3.63 7.36
CA ASN A 170 -9.81 2.32 7.80
C ASN A 170 -8.67 1.86 6.92
N LEU A 171 -7.55 1.49 7.54
CA LEU A 171 -6.41 0.91 6.83
C LEU A 171 -6.48 -0.62 6.88
N HIS A 172 -6.50 -1.24 5.71
CA HIS A 172 -6.37 -2.69 5.52
C HIS A 172 -4.98 -3.00 4.96
N TYR A 173 -4.26 -3.91 5.59
CA TYR A 173 -2.91 -4.30 5.17
C TYR A 173 -2.67 -5.79 5.42
N LEU A 174 -1.72 -6.35 4.69
CA LEU A 174 -1.41 -7.76 4.80
C LEU A 174 -0.29 -8.04 5.81
N LEU A 175 0.81 -7.28 5.76
CA LEU A 175 1.97 -7.45 6.65
C LEU A 175 2.41 -6.10 7.24
N THR A 176 2.98 -6.16 8.45
CA THR A 176 3.81 -5.06 8.96
C THR A 176 5.29 -5.31 8.64
N THR A 177 6.11 -4.27 8.76
CA THR A 177 7.56 -4.40 8.58
C THR A 177 8.17 -5.39 9.57
N THR A 178 7.74 -5.35 10.83
CA THR A 178 8.24 -6.26 11.88
C THR A 178 7.78 -7.70 11.66
N GLU A 179 6.55 -7.92 11.18
CA GLU A 179 6.06 -9.26 10.80
C GLU A 179 6.86 -9.82 9.61
N LEU A 180 7.14 -9.01 8.59
CA LEU A 180 7.99 -9.41 7.45
C LEU A 180 9.38 -9.81 7.92
N ALA A 181 10.03 -8.98 8.75
CA ALA A 181 11.37 -9.25 9.27
C ALA A 181 11.43 -10.58 10.02
N ARG A 182 10.46 -10.85 10.91
CA ARG A 182 10.38 -12.13 11.63
C ARG A 182 10.20 -13.33 10.68
N LYS A 183 9.36 -13.19 9.65
CA LYS A 183 9.16 -14.25 8.65
C LYS A 183 10.43 -14.52 7.85
N LEU A 184 11.13 -13.48 7.42
CA LEU A 184 12.40 -13.61 6.69
C LEU A 184 13.49 -14.26 7.56
N HIS A 185 13.53 -13.91 8.84
CA HIS A 185 14.45 -14.52 9.79
C HIS A 185 14.14 -16.02 9.99
N ASN A 186 12.87 -16.39 10.19
CA ASN A 186 12.46 -17.79 10.31
C ASN A 186 12.75 -18.62 9.04
N MET A 187 12.83 -17.96 7.88
CA MET A 187 13.24 -18.60 6.61
C MET A 187 14.77 -18.56 6.39
N VAL A 188 15.55 -18.12 7.37
CA VAL A 188 17.01 -17.96 7.28
C VAL A 188 17.42 -17.02 6.13
N ALA A 189 16.55 -16.11 5.74
CA ALA A 189 16.77 -15.15 4.66
C ALA A 189 17.45 -13.86 5.15
N ILE A 190 17.40 -13.58 6.45
CA ILE A 190 18.11 -12.48 7.10
C ILE A 190 18.78 -12.96 8.40
N THR A 191 19.86 -12.28 8.81
CA THR A 191 20.62 -12.59 10.02
C THR A 191 19.95 -12.01 11.27
N ASP A 192 20.38 -12.48 12.48
CA ASP A 192 19.95 -11.92 13.77
C ASP A 192 20.19 -10.42 13.84
N GLN A 193 21.38 -9.96 13.38
CA GLN A 193 21.75 -8.55 13.37
C GLN A 193 20.82 -7.71 12.47
N GLN A 194 20.43 -8.26 11.32
CA GLN A 194 19.50 -7.60 10.39
C GLN A 194 18.09 -7.52 10.98
N LEU A 195 17.62 -8.59 11.63
CA LEU A 195 16.35 -8.59 12.35
C LEU A 195 16.35 -7.53 13.44
N GLU A 196 17.38 -7.53 14.31
CA GLU A 196 17.50 -6.55 15.40
C GLU A 196 17.49 -5.11 14.89
N THR A 197 18.17 -4.86 13.77
CA THR A 197 18.22 -3.55 13.11
C THR A 197 16.84 -3.06 12.71
N ILE A 198 16.02 -3.92 12.09
CA ILE A 198 14.64 -3.58 11.71
C ILE A 198 13.78 -3.34 12.95
N MET A 199 13.87 -4.22 13.95
CA MET A 199 13.07 -4.14 15.17
C MET A 199 13.36 -2.87 15.98
N LYS A 200 14.63 -2.47 16.09
CA LYS A 200 15.03 -1.22 16.76
C LYS A 200 14.47 0.01 16.06
N ARG A 201 14.50 0.01 14.71
CA ARG A 201 13.97 1.13 13.94
C ARG A 201 12.45 1.23 14.07
N ALA A 202 11.71 0.14 13.94
CA ALA A 202 10.26 0.14 14.10
C ALA A 202 9.83 0.67 15.47
N LYS A 203 10.54 0.33 16.55
CA LYS A 203 10.27 0.88 17.89
C LYS A 203 10.46 2.41 17.94
N LYS A 204 11.52 2.93 17.31
CA LYS A 204 11.79 4.38 17.28
C LYS A 204 10.73 5.16 16.49
N GLU A 205 10.17 4.57 15.45
CA GLU A 205 9.18 5.21 14.57
C GLU A 205 7.75 5.19 15.15
N MET A 206 7.48 4.31 16.14
CA MET A 206 6.22 4.26 16.89
C MET A 206 6.15 5.25 18.07
N THR A 207 7.28 5.83 18.48
CA THR A 207 7.39 6.79 19.59
C THR A 207 7.37 8.22 19.05
#